data_2e5cd17bf454ff176b4f5116713ef222
#
_entry.id   2e5cd17bf454ff176b4f5116713ef222
#
_cell.length_a   1.000
_cell.length_b   1.000
_cell.length_c   1.000
_cell.angle_alpha   90.00
_cell.angle_beta   90.00
_cell.angle_gamma   90.00
#
_symmetry.space_group_name_H-M   'P 1'
#
loop_
_entity.id
_entity.type
_entity.pdbx_description
1 polymer ?
#
loop_
_entity_poly.entity_id
_entity_poly.type
_entity_poly.pdbx_seq_one_letter_code
_entity_poly.pdbx_strand_id
1 'polypeptide(L)' 'MSVSRDELKSLIRNKTFVEIGKDFGVSDNAIRKWCDKLNLPRTKSLIKTYSDEEWNKL' A
#
# COMPACT_ATOMS: atom_id res chain seq x y z
N MET A 1 7.90 -12.27 -0.93
CA MET A 1 7.17 -11.10 -1.42
C MET A 1 7.94 -10.49 -2.59
N SER A 2 7.27 -10.26 -3.70
CA SER A 2 7.92 -9.86 -4.95
C SER A 2 7.83 -8.36 -5.26
N VAL A 3 7.26 -7.56 -4.37
CA VAL A 3 7.04 -6.14 -4.59
C VAL A 3 7.99 -5.32 -3.72
N SER A 4 8.57 -4.25 -4.28
CA SER A 4 9.42 -3.34 -3.53
C SER A 4 8.56 -2.37 -2.71
N ARG A 5 9.18 -1.72 -1.71
CA ARG A 5 8.50 -0.72 -0.90
C ARG A 5 7.97 0.43 -1.76
N ASP A 6 8.79 0.94 -2.67
CA ASP A 6 8.39 2.05 -3.54
C ASP A 6 7.24 1.66 -4.46
N GLU A 7 7.27 0.47 -4.98
CA GLU A 7 6.23 -0.06 -5.84
C GLU A 7 4.91 -0.20 -5.09
N LEU A 8 4.92 -0.82 -3.91
CA LEU A 8 3.74 -0.97 -3.08
C LEU A 8 3.22 0.39 -2.61
N LYS A 9 4.10 1.28 -2.22
CA LYS A 9 3.76 2.64 -1.81
C LYS A 9 2.93 3.35 -2.88
N SER A 10 3.37 3.28 -4.13
CA SER A 10 2.64 3.87 -5.25
C SER A 10 1.28 3.19 -5.47
N LEU A 11 1.24 1.87 -5.40
CA LEU A 11 0.02 1.11 -5.62
C LEU A 11 -1.06 1.41 -4.59
N ILE A 12 -0.71 1.44 -3.30
CA ILE A 12 -1.70 1.67 -2.25
C ILE A 12 -2.29 3.08 -2.29
N ARG A 13 -1.59 4.03 -2.89
CA ARG A 13 -2.12 5.38 -3.06
C ARG A 13 -3.11 5.47 -4.23
N ASN A 14 -2.86 4.72 -5.26
CA ASN A 14 -3.62 4.82 -6.52
C ASN A 14 -4.71 3.76 -6.69
N LYS A 15 -4.63 2.65 -5.98
CA LYS A 15 -5.57 1.53 -6.09
C LYS A 15 -6.09 1.10 -4.73
N THR A 16 -7.22 0.39 -4.72
CA THR A 16 -7.73 -0.23 -3.49
C THR A 16 -6.91 -1.47 -3.17
N PHE A 17 -6.93 -1.88 -1.90
CA PHE A 17 -6.23 -3.11 -1.48
C PHE A 17 -6.77 -4.34 -2.20
N VAL A 18 -8.08 -4.36 -2.47
CA VAL A 18 -8.71 -5.48 -3.20
C VAL A 18 -8.16 -5.56 -4.62
N GLU A 19 -8.03 -4.43 -5.30
CA GLU A 19 -7.48 -4.37 -6.65
C GLU A 19 -6.03 -4.84 -6.69
N ILE A 20 -5.21 -4.38 -5.75
CA ILE A 20 -3.81 -4.78 -5.64
C ILE A 20 -3.72 -6.29 -5.38
N GLY A 21 -4.56 -6.79 -4.48
CA GLY A 21 -4.61 -8.22 -4.19
C GLY A 21 -4.91 -9.05 -5.43
N LYS A 22 -5.86 -8.60 -6.26
CA LYS A 22 -6.18 -9.27 -7.52
C LYS A 22 -4.99 -9.29 -8.48
N ASP A 23 -4.27 -8.18 -8.57
CA ASP A 23 -3.11 -8.06 -9.44
C ASP A 23 -1.99 -9.04 -9.05
N PHE A 24 -1.83 -9.28 -7.75
CA PHE A 24 -0.80 -10.19 -7.25
C PHE A 24 -1.30 -11.60 -6.92
N GLY A 25 -2.60 -11.85 -7.11
CA GLY A 25 -3.18 -13.16 -6.81
C GLY A 25 -3.26 -13.48 -5.34
N VAL A 26 -3.45 -12.47 -4.48
CA VAL A 26 -3.53 -12.62 -3.03
C VAL A 26 -4.73 -11.85 -2.47
N SER A 27 -5.05 -12.06 -1.19
CA SER A 27 -6.14 -11.34 -0.53
C SER A 27 -5.71 -9.91 -0.17
N ASP A 28 -6.71 -9.05 0.10
CA ASP A 28 -6.46 -7.70 0.58
C ASP A 28 -5.75 -7.71 1.94
N ASN A 29 -6.04 -8.71 2.79
CA ASN A 29 -5.33 -8.87 4.06
C ASN A 29 -3.84 -9.11 3.87
N ALA A 30 -3.46 -9.86 2.84
CA ALA A 30 -2.04 -10.08 2.52
C ALA A 30 -1.36 -8.76 2.16
N ILE A 31 -2.05 -7.91 1.39
CA ILE A 31 -1.51 -6.58 1.03
C ILE A 31 -1.30 -5.73 2.28
N ARG A 32 -2.24 -5.74 3.23
CA ARG A 32 -2.10 -5.01 4.49
C ARG A 32 -0.91 -5.50 5.30
N LYS A 33 -0.66 -6.81 5.32
CA LYS A 33 0.51 -7.39 5.99
C LYS A 33 1.82 -6.92 5.33
N TRP A 34 1.82 -6.80 4.01
CA TRP A 34 2.99 -6.27 3.29
C TRP A 34 3.24 -4.81 3.68
N CYS A 35 2.18 -4.02 3.83
CA CYS A 35 2.30 -2.64 4.28
C CYS A 35 2.92 -2.56 5.68
N ASP A 36 2.46 -3.38 6.62
CA ASP A 36 3.03 -3.44 7.96
C ASP A 36 4.51 -3.78 7.92
N LYS A 37 4.88 -4.75 7.11
CA LYS A 37 6.26 -5.23 7.00
C LYS A 37 7.18 -4.14 6.42
N LEU A 38 6.66 -3.31 5.55
CA LEU A 38 7.42 -2.26 4.86
C LEU A 38 7.25 -0.88 5.50
N ASN A 39 6.61 -0.81 6.67
CA ASN A 39 6.34 0.45 7.38
C ASN A 39 5.53 1.44 6.53
N LEU A 40 4.51 0.94 5.84
CA LEU A 40 3.59 1.76 5.06
C LEU A 40 2.22 1.79 5.73
N PRO A 41 1.41 2.84 5.50
CA PRO A 41 0.03 2.88 6.01
C PRO A 41 -0.76 1.68 5.48
N ARG A 42 -1.52 1.04 6.35
CA ARG A 42 -2.24 -0.20 6.01
C ARG A 42 -3.74 -0.01 5.79
N THR A 43 -4.24 1.21 5.89
CA THR A 43 -5.66 1.50 5.65
C THR A 43 -5.79 2.72 4.73
N LYS A 44 -6.87 2.77 3.97
CA LYS A 44 -7.16 3.91 3.10
C LYS A 44 -7.41 5.19 3.91
N SER A 45 -7.99 5.07 5.08
CA SER A 45 -8.21 6.22 5.96
C SER A 45 -6.89 6.91 6.31
N LEU A 46 -5.87 6.12 6.67
CA LEU A 46 -4.54 6.66 6.96
C LEU A 46 -3.88 7.23 5.71
N ILE A 47 -3.98 6.53 4.59
CA ILE A 47 -3.39 6.99 3.33
C ILE A 47 -3.94 8.36 2.92
N LYS A 48 -5.24 8.58 3.11
CA LYS A 48 -5.91 9.84 2.76
C LYS A 48 -5.47 11.03 3.63
N THR A 49 -4.91 10.78 4.81
CA THR A 49 -4.44 11.87 5.68
C THR A 49 -3.11 12.47 5.22
N TYR A 50 -2.41 11.81 4.34
CA TYR A 50 -1.11 12.27 3.85
C TYR A 50 -1.29 13.26 2.71
N SER A 51 -0.57 14.39 2.79
CA SER A 51 -0.39 15.26 1.63
C SER A 51 0.60 14.60 0.66
N ASP A 52 0.68 15.11 -0.57
CA ASP A 52 1.64 14.59 -1.54
C ASP A 52 3.07 14.70 -1.02
N GLU A 53 3.39 15.82 -0.39
CA GLU A 53 4.70 16.06 0.20
C GLU A 53 5.02 15.06 1.30
N GLU A 54 4.08 14.85 2.22
CA GLU A 54 4.23 13.87 3.31
C GLU A 54 4.39 12.45 2.76
N TRP A 55 3.59 12.12 1.74
CA TRP A 55 3.66 10.80 1.10
C TRP A 55 5.04 10.54 0.49
N ASN A 56 5.60 11.54 -0.17
CA ASN A 56 6.91 11.42 -0.80
C ASN A 56 8.05 11.21 0.21
N LYS A 57 7.84 11.60 1.47
CA LYS A 57 8.83 11.43 2.54
C LYS A 57 8.83 10.03 3.17
N LEU A 58 7.83 9.22 2.87
CA LEU A 58 7.73 7.87 3.44
C LEU A 58 8.86 6.94 2.98
#